data_d9b80f9c2ba0cdef0bd760999b7fba9f
#
_entry.id   d9b80f9c2ba0cdef0bd760999b7fba9f
#
_cell.length_a   1.000
_cell.length_b   1.000
_cell.length_c   1.000
_cell.angle_alpha   90.00
_cell.angle_beta   90.00
_cell.angle_gamma   90.00
#
_symmetry.space_group_name_H-M   'P 1'
#
loop_
_entity.id
_entity.type
_entity.pdbx_description
1 polymer ?
#
loop_
_entity_poly.entity_id
_entity_poly.type
_entity_poly.pdbx_seq_one_letter_code
_entity_poly.pdbx_strand_id
1 'polypeptide(L)'
;WNREPVPDFNFIENELNNLSPEIEKTVFAMHVKPFEFVFNNNVAKIFQLYVNQFPKVQFCLYGHEHKFAVDDLFNDGVLYFQCPCIDKRIYLLFTIKEDGTYDYETVEF
;
A
#
# COMPACT_ATOMS: atom_id res chain seq x y z
N TRP A 1 -3.68 20.27 18.90
CA TRP A 1 -4.18 19.07 18.23
C TRP A 1 -3.02 18.30 17.59
N ASN A 2 -2.56 17.26 18.28
CA ASN A 2 -1.39 16.50 17.85
C ASN A 2 -1.72 15.01 17.75
N ARG A 3 -2.72 14.69 16.95
CA ARG A 3 -3.09 13.30 16.75
C ARG A 3 -2.38 12.74 15.51
N GLU A 4 -1.65 11.67 15.69
CA GLU A 4 -1.07 10.94 14.56
C GLU A 4 -2.19 10.30 13.74
N PRO A 5 -2.13 10.36 12.40
CA PRO A 5 -3.12 9.73 11.54
C PRO A 5 -3.20 8.22 11.78
N VAL A 6 -4.42 7.70 11.70
CA VAL A 6 -4.68 6.27 11.70
C VAL A 6 -5.41 5.91 10.41
N PRO A 7 -5.26 4.67 9.91
CA PRO A 7 -6.08 4.22 8.80
C PRO A 7 -7.56 4.24 9.17
N ASP A 8 -8.41 4.46 8.18
CA ASP A 8 -9.85 4.36 8.39
C ASP A 8 -10.25 2.89 8.42
N PHE A 9 -10.20 2.29 9.61
CA PHE A 9 -10.50 0.87 9.77
C PHE A 9 -11.95 0.53 9.46
N ASN A 10 -12.87 1.47 9.65
CA ASN A 10 -14.26 1.26 9.29
C ASN A 10 -14.41 1.10 7.77
N PHE A 11 -13.69 1.94 7.01
CA PHE A 11 -13.68 1.84 5.55
C PHE A 11 -13.09 0.49 5.11
N ILE A 12 -11.94 0.11 5.68
CA ILE A 12 -11.25 -1.12 5.31
C ILE A 12 -12.14 -2.34 5.61
N GLU A 13 -12.72 -2.38 6.81
CA GLU A 13 -13.58 -3.49 7.22
C GLU A 13 -14.83 -3.58 6.34
N ASN A 14 -15.42 -2.43 6.01
CA ASN A 14 -16.59 -2.38 5.15
C ASN A 14 -16.28 -2.90 3.75
N GLU A 15 -15.14 -2.51 3.19
CA GLU A 15 -14.70 -3.01 1.89
C GLU A 15 -14.45 -4.52 1.94
N LEU A 16 -13.81 -5.01 3.00
CA LEU A 16 -13.55 -6.44 3.16
C LEU A 16 -14.84 -7.25 3.23
N ASN A 17 -15.84 -6.75 3.97
CA ASN A 17 -17.11 -7.44 4.16
C ASN A 17 -18.00 -7.40 2.91
N ASN A 18 -17.75 -6.50 1.99
CA ASN A 18 -18.56 -6.32 0.79
C ASN A 18 -17.83 -6.66 -0.50
N LEU A 19 -16.73 -7.43 -0.41
CA LEU A 19 -15.99 -7.85 -1.60
C LEU A 19 -16.86 -8.70 -2.51
N SER A 20 -16.81 -8.39 -3.82
CA SER A 20 -17.38 -9.27 -4.83
C SER A 20 -16.58 -10.57 -4.87
N PRO A 21 -17.25 -11.73 -5.04
CA PRO A 21 -16.53 -12.99 -5.18
C PRO A 21 -15.64 -13.08 -6.43
N GLU A 22 -15.80 -12.12 -7.34
CA GLU A 22 -14.99 -12.04 -8.55
C GLU A 22 -13.65 -11.36 -8.33
N ILE A 23 -13.41 -10.72 -7.19
CA ILE A 23 -12.15 -10.06 -6.88
C ILE A 23 -11.06 -11.13 -6.69
N GLU A 24 -10.00 -11.05 -7.49
CA GLU A 24 -8.90 -12.00 -7.44
C GLU A 24 -7.63 -11.41 -6.83
N LYS A 25 -7.43 -10.10 -6.97
CA LYS A 25 -6.20 -9.42 -6.55
C LYS A 25 -6.52 -8.08 -5.92
N THR A 26 -5.66 -7.66 -5.01
CA THR A 26 -5.85 -6.41 -4.25
C THR A 26 -4.56 -5.60 -4.26
N VAL A 27 -4.69 -4.29 -4.42
CA VAL A 27 -3.62 -3.31 -4.26
C VAL A 27 -4.11 -2.27 -3.27
N PHE A 28 -3.27 -1.91 -2.30
CA PHE A 28 -3.59 -0.84 -1.35
C PHE A 28 -2.86 0.43 -1.74
N ALA A 29 -3.56 1.55 -1.72
CA ALA A 29 -2.96 2.87 -1.94
C ALA A 29 -3.24 3.75 -0.73
N MET A 30 -2.20 4.41 -0.24
CA MET A 30 -2.29 5.25 0.95
C MET A 30 -1.35 6.45 0.83
N HIS A 31 -1.56 7.48 1.63
CA HIS A 31 -0.66 8.62 1.61
C HIS A 31 0.62 8.35 2.40
N VAL A 32 0.50 7.73 3.56
CA VAL A 32 1.60 7.50 4.51
C VAL A 32 1.65 6.01 4.83
N LYS A 33 2.85 5.42 4.82
CA LYS A 33 3.04 4.01 5.16
C LYS A 33 3.09 3.79 6.68
N PRO A 34 2.84 2.56 7.16
CA PRO A 34 3.17 2.20 8.54
C PRO A 34 4.64 2.45 8.87
N PHE A 35 4.92 2.79 10.11
CA PHE A 35 6.25 3.11 10.64
C PHE A 35 6.80 4.46 10.19
N GLU A 36 6.02 5.24 9.46
CA GLU A 36 6.35 6.63 9.23
C GLU A 36 6.12 7.46 10.50
N PHE A 37 6.83 8.58 10.61
CA PHE A 37 6.68 9.47 11.75
C PHE A 37 5.23 9.95 11.94
N VAL A 38 4.51 10.20 10.85
CA VAL A 38 3.14 10.70 10.89
C VAL A 38 2.08 9.60 10.88
N PHE A 39 2.47 8.33 10.99
CA PHE A 39 1.55 7.20 11.10
C PHE A 39 1.45 6.80 12.57
N ASN A 40 0.23 6.54 13.05
CA ASN A 40 0.09 6.05 14.43
C ASN A 40 0.50 4.57 14.49
N ASN A 41 1.75 4.33 14.87
CA ASN A 41 2.35 3.01 14.81
C ASN A 41 1.83 2.04 15.88
N ASN A 42 1.03 2.52 16.83
CA ASN A 42 0.34 1.64 17.77
C ASN A 42 -0.68 0.72 17.07
N VAL A 43 -1.15 1.11 15.89
CA VAL A 43 -2.13 0.32 15.13
C VAL A 43 -1.54 -0.33 13.88
N ALA A 44 -0.21 -0.26 13.70
CA ALA A 44 0.43 -0.81 12.51
C ALA A 44 0.17 -2.30 12.34
N LYS A 45 0.23 -3.07 13.43
CA LYS A 45 -0.01 -4.52 13.39
C LYS A 45 -1.46 -4.83 13.02
N ILE A 46 -2.40 -4.05 13.51
CA ILE A 46 -3.82 -4.20 13.17
C ILE A 46 -4.01 -3.92 11.68
N PHE A 47 -3.36 -2.89 11.16
CA PHE A 47 -3.41 -2.59 9.74
C PHE A 47 -2.89 -3.76 8.91
N GLN A 48 -1.74 -4.33 9.28
CA GLN A 48 -1.18 -5.50 8.60
C GLN A 48 -2.17 -6.67 8.58
N LEU A 49 -2.83 -6.93 9.70
CA LEU A 49 -3.80 -8.03 9.78
C LEU A 49 -4.96 -7.83 8.83
N TYR A 50 -5.47 -6.60 8.70
CA TYR A 50 -6.52 -6.31 7.73
C TYR A 50 -6.04 -6.48 6.30
N VAL A 51 -4.86 -5.96 5.97
CA VAL A 51 -4.29 -6.07 4.62
C VAL A 51 -4.22 -7.55 4.20
N ASN A 52 -3.78 -8.40 5.10
CA ASN A 52 -3.58 -9.82 4.79
C ASN A 52 -4.89 -10.62 4.68
N GLN A 53 -6.03 -10.03 4.98
CA GLN A 53 -7.33 -10.67 4.81
C GLN A 53 -7.91 -10.48 3.40
N PHE A 54 -7.37 -9.56 2.62
CA PHE A 54 -7.86 -9.32 1.25
C PHE A 54 -7.30 -10.36 0.28
N PRO A 55 -8.02 -10.66 -0.83
CA PRO A 55 -7.55 -11.64 -1.80
C PRO A 55 -6.25 -11.22 -2.45
N LYS A 56 -5.27 -12.10 -2.45
CA LYS A 56 -3.99 -11.95 -3.15
C LYS A 56 -3.47 -10.52 -3.20
N VAL A 57 -3.09 -9.97 -2.04
CA VAL A 57 -2.51 -8.63 -1.99
C VAL A 57 -1.21 -8.63 -2.80
N GLN A 58 -1.15 -7.78 -3.82
CA GLN A 58 0.00 -7.71 -4.71
C GLN A 58 1.09 -6.84 -4.09
N PHE A 59 0.73 -5.62 -3.73
CA PHE A 59 1.65 -4.65 -3.15
C PHE A 59 0.84 -3.49 -2.58
N CYS A 60 1.53 -2.59 -1.89
CA CYS A 60 0.95 -1.35 -1.39
C CYS A 60 1.71 -0.16 -1.97
N LEU A 61 0.99 0.93 -2.21
CA LEU A 61 1.54 2.18 -2.73
C LEU A 61 1.38 3.28 -1.70
N TYR A 62 2.38 4.13 -1.57
CA TYR A 62 2.29 5.30 -0.71
C TYR A 62 3.11 6.46 -1.30
N GLY A 63 2.92 7.65 -0.76
CA GLY A 63 3.63 8.85 -1.21
C GLY A 63 4.32 9.54 -0.05
N HIS A 64 3.99 10.79 0.17
CA HIS A 64 4.41 11.64 1.29
C HIS A 64 5.83 12.23 1.14
N GLU A 65 6.88 11.42 1.00
CA GLU A 65 8.26 11.93 0.97
C GLU A 65 8.79 12.26 -0.44
N HIS A 66 8.01 12.01 -1.47
CA HIS A 66 8.31 12.40 -2.86
C HIS A 66 9.60 11.78 -3.42
N LYS A 67 9.95 10.59 -3.00
CA LYS A 67 11.10 9.84 -3.54
C LYS A 67 10.72 8.38 -3.74
N PHE A 68 11.44 7.69 -4.61
CA PHE A 68 11.22 6.26 -4.81
C PHE A 68 11.80 5.48 -3.64
N ALA A 69 11.05 4.52 -3.13
CA ALA A 69 11.51 3.57 -2.12
C ALA A 69 10.68 2.29 -2.19
N VAL A 70 11.27 1.18 -1.78
CA VAL A 70 10.59 -0.12 -1.71
C VAL A 70 11.00 -0.81 -0.42
N ASP A 71 10.02 -1.24 0.38
CA ASP A 71 10.28 -1.90 1.65
C ASP A 71 9.28 -3.02 1.91
N ASP A 72 9.77 -4.11 2.52
CA ASP A 72 8.93 -5.16 3.10
C ASP A 72 8.78 -4.86 4.59
N LEU A 73 7.83 -3.98 4.92
CA LEU A 73 7.72 -3.38 6.26
C LEU A 73 7.45 -4.39 7.36
N PHE A 74 6.69 -5.44 7.08
CA PHE A 74 6.29 -6.43 8.08
C PHE A 74 6.97 -7.77 7.88
N ASN A 75 7.89 -7.84 6.93
CA ASN A 75 8.59 -9.07 6.59
C ASN A 75 7.64 -10.22 6.23
N ASP A 76 6.57 -9.88 5.52
CA ASP A 76 5.51 -10.82 5.14
C ASP A 76 5.41 -11.02 3.62
N GLY A 77 6.36 -10.46 2.86
CA GLY A 77 6.40 -10.57 1.40
C GLY A 77 5.56 -9.52 0.66
N VAL A 78 4.79 -8.71 1.37
CA VAL A 78 4.04 -7.61 0.75
C VAL A 78 4.93 -6.37 0.71
N LEU A 79 5.28 -5.92 -0.49
CA LEU A 79 6.15 -4.78 -0.68
C LEU A 79 5.36 -3.47 -0.66
N TYR A 80 5.95 -2.46 -0.04
CA TYR A 80 5.40 -1.10 0.02
C TYR A 80 6.26 -0.22 -0.85
N PHE A 81 5.66 0.34 -1.91
CA PHE A 81 6.34 1.19 -2.89
C PHE A 81 6.01 2.64 -2.64
N GLN A 82 7.04 3.46 -2.45
CA GLN A 82 6.88 4.91 -2.38
C GLN A 82 6.98 5.50 -3.77
N CYS A 83 5.95 6.26 -4.16
CA CYS A 83 5.90 6.89 -5.47
C CYS A 83 6.53 8.28 -5.41
N PRO A 84 7.40 8.62 -6.38
CA PRO A 84 7.93 9.98 -6.47
C PRO A 84 6.84 10.99 -6.81
N CYS A 85 7.09 12.25 -6.48
CA CYS A 85 6.22 13.35 -6.89
C CYS A 85 6.33 13.56 -8.40
N ILE A 86 5.24 13.95 -9.06
CA ILE A 86 5.21 14.19 -10.50
C ILE A 86 6.22 15.27 -10.93
N ASP A 87 6.55 16.21 -10.04
CA ASP A 87 7.56 17.25 -10.30
C ASP A 87 8.95 16.67 -10.56
N LYS A 88 9.21 15.46 -10.10
CA LYS A 88 10.45 14.74 -10.36
C LYS A 88 10.49 14.15 -11.77
N ARG A 89 9.37 14.19 -12.49
CA ARG A 89 9.22 13.62 -13.83
C ARG A 89 9.54 12.12 -13.86
N ILE A 90 9.10 11.42 -12.81
CA ILE A 90 9.26 9.98 -12.67
C ILE A 90 7.92 9.41 -12.22
N TYR A 91 7.52 8.29 -12.81
CA TYR A 91 6.36 7.54 -12.32
C TYR A 91 6.70 6.05 -12.26
N LEU A 92 5.86 5.31 -11.53
CA LEU A 92 5.99 3.86 -11.42
C LEU A 92 4.98 3.20 -12.36
N LEU A 93 5.45 2.20 -13.09
CA LEU A 93 4.60 1.41 -13.96
C LEU A 93 4.62 -0.03 -13.44
N PHE A 94 3.43 -0.56 -13.12
CA PHE A 94 3.27 -1.92 -12.64
C PHE A 94 2.58 -2.77 -13.70
N THR A 95 3.05 -4.00 -13.88
CA THR A 95 2.40 -4.99 -14.73
C THR A 95 1.98 -6.16 -13.85
N ILE A 96 0.68 -6.35 -13.67
CA ILE A 96 0.13 -7.43 -12.86
C ILE A 96 -0.27 -8.55 -13.79
N LYS A 97 0.25 -9.75 -13.53
CA LYS A 97 0.06 -10.92 -14.40
C LYS A 97 -1.03 -11.83 -13.86
N GLU A 98 -1.58 -12.65 -14.75
CA GLU A 98 -2.65 -13.58 -14.38
C GLU A 98 -2.21 -14.62 -13.35
N ASP A 99 -0.93 -14.99 -13.35
CA ASP A 99 -0.38 -16.01 -12.46
C ASP A 99 -0.18 -15.52 -11.01
N GLY A 100 -0.53 -14.25 -10.72
CA GLY A 100 -0.40 -13.67 -9.39
C GLY A 100 0.94 -13.03 -9.11
N THR A 101 1.81 -12.93 -10.12
CA THR A 101 3.05 -12.17 -10.01
C THR A 101 2.88 -10.78 -10.59
N TYR A 102 3.85 -9.91 -10.36
CA TYR A 102 3.87 -8.58 -10.94
C TYR A 102 5.31 -8.12 -11.17
N ASP A 103 5.47 -7.21 -12.14
CA ASP A 103 6.72 -6.51 -12.37
C ASP A 103 6.49 -5.01 -12.17
N TYR A 104 7.57 -4.27 -11.92
CA TYR A 104 7.49 -2.83 -11.84
C TYR A 104 8.73 -2.19 -12.44
N GLU A 105 8.59 -0.93 -12.85
CA GLU A 105 9.71 -0.13 -13.32
C GLU A 105 9.47 1.34 -13.01
N THR A 106 10.55 2.11 -12.88
CA THR A 106 10.47 3.56 -12.82
C THR A 106 10.63 4.11 -14.24
N VAL A 107 9.82 5.08 -14.59
CA VAL A 107 9.85 5.70 -15.93
C VAL A 107 10.06 7.19 -15.76
N GLU A 108 11.11 7.70 -16.42
CA GLU A 108 11.38 9.14 -16.49
C GLU A 108 10.75 9.73 -17.75
N PHE A 109 10.30 10.98 -17.65
CA PHE A 109 9.71 11.65 -18.80
C PHE A 109 10.01 13.13 -18.88
#